data_f97d6f20750f4b91c112d6f8f24e88e6
#
_entry.id   f97d6f20750f4b91c112d6f8f24e88e6
#
_cell.length_a   1.000
_cell.length_b   1.000
_cell.length_c   1.000
_cell.angle_alpha   90.00
_cell.angle_beta   90.00
_cell.angle_gamma   90.00
#
_symmetry.space_group_name_H-M   'P 1'
#
loop_
_entity.id
_entity.type
_entity.pdbx_description
1 polymer ?
#
loop_
_entity_poly.entity_id
_entity_poly.type
_entity_poly.pdbx_seq_one_letter_code
_entity_poly.pdbx_strand_id
1 'polypeptide(L)'
;RLAHQEGIEEVLVWDHSFYALDYYPAQFKTGPRGTLNMDNPAFWEWFKQDYRGMLDLIPEIDGLVLTFIETGTYAEKQYSNRLKTNEEKLAAVVDAVADVVINERGKKLYIRTFAYSKEEYANTVGCINHIKNDKVILMMKETPHDFFLTHPNDPFIGKINKPTIVEFDTGNEYNGQGVIANTWPEYVTKRWTDFIKRPNVIGYVARTDRY
;
A
#
# COMPACT_ATOMS: atom_id res chain seq x y z
N ARG A 1 15.04 -13.98 8.29
CA ARG A 1 16.08 -14.51 9.20
C ARG A 1 17.49 -14.10 8.76
N LEU A 2 17.93 -14.47 7.54
CA LEU A 2 19.28 -14.11 7.06
C LEU A 2 19.48 -12.58 7.02
N ALA A 3 18.48 -11.81 6.53
CA ALA A 3 18.55 -10.36 6.48
C ALA A 3 18.82 -9.73 7.85
N HIS A 4 18.13 -10.19 8.90
CA HIS A 4 18.37 -9.71 10.27
C HIS A 4 19.76 -10.09 10.80
N GLN A 5 20.27 -11.27 10.43
CA GLN A 5 21.64 -11.67 10.79
C GLN A 5 22.69 -10.75 10.15
N GLU A 6 22.40 -10.23 8.96
CA GLU A 6 23.25 -9.27 8.24
C GLU A 6 23.00 -7.80 8.64
N GLY A 7 22.21 -7.56 9.69
CA GLY A 7 22.01 -6.23 10.26
C GLY A 7 20.88 -5.43 9.61
N ILE A 8 20.04 -6.04 8.78
CA ILE A 8 18.82 -5.39 8.28
C ILE A 8 17.77 -5.43 9.39
N GLU A 9 17.33 -4.25 9.83
CA GLU A 9 16.41 -4.11 10.96
C GLU A 9 14.96 -4.40 10.58
N GLU A 10 14.57 -4.19 9.32
CA GLU A 10 13.19 -4.31 8.87
C GLU A 10 13.09 -5.01 7.52
N VAL A 11 12.34 -6.11 7.50
CA VAL A 11 12.04 -6.89 6.30
C VAL A 11 10.54 -6.88 6.06
N LEU A 12 10.12 -6.28 4.96
CA LEU A 12 8.71 -6.13 4.58
C LEU A 12 8.36 -7.06 3.43
N VAL A 13 7.14 -7.56 3.42
CA VAL A 13 6.55 -8.26 2.28
C VAL A 13 5.53 -7.34 1.60
N TRP A 14 5.58 -7.33 0.28
CA TRP A 14 4.64 -6.59 -0.54
C TRP A 14 3.42 -7.43 -0.85
N ASP A 15 2.24 -6.86 -0.65
CA ASP A 15 0.97 -7.53 -0.89
C ASP A 15 -0.01 -6.65 -1.68
N HIS A 16 -0.78 -7.29 -2.56
CA HIS A 16 -1.84 -6.68 -3.33
C HIS A 16 -3.18 -7.08 -2.72
N SER A 17 -3.85 -6.13 -2.06
CA SER A 17 -5.15 -6.38 -1.46
C SER A 17 -6.19 -6.76 -2.52
N PHE A 18 -7.07 -7.68 -2.18
CA PHE A 18 -8.10 -8.22 -3.07
C PHE A 18 -7.51 -8.75 -4.38
N TYR A 19 -6.72 -9.81 -4.26
CA TYR A 19 -6.05 -10.48 -5.36
C TYR A 19 -7.01 -10.85 -6.51
N ALA A 20 -7.04 -12.04 -7.03
CA ALA A 20 -7.99 -12.44 -8.06
C ALA A 20 -9.32 -12.89 -7.43
N LEU A 21 -10.45 -12.59 -8.08
CA LEU A 21 -11.79 -12.90 -7.53
C LEU A 21 -12.00 -14.41 -7.31
N ASP A 22 -11.40 -15.27 -8.10
CA ASP A 22 -11.46 -16.72 -7.99
C ASP A 22 -10.76 -17.27 -6.73
N TYR A 23 -9.80 -16.53 -6.18
CA TYR A 23 -9.16 -16.86 -4.91
C TYR A 23 -10.15 -16.94 -3.74
N TYR A 24 -11.18 -16.09 -3.76
CA TYR A 24 -12.14 -16.00 -2.66
C TYR A 24 -13.18 -17.12 -2.73
N PRO A 25 -13.56 -17.73 -1.58
CA PRO A 25 -14.61 -18.73 -1.52
C PRO A 25 -15.96 -18.26 -2.10
N ALA A 26 -16.66 -19.13 -2.83
CA ALA A 26 -17.91 -18.80 -3.50
C ALA A 26 -18.99 -18.28 -2.55
N GLN A 27 -19.00 -18.74 -1.29
CA GLN A 27 -19.94 -18.30 -0.25
C GLN A 27 -19.88 -16.82 0.09
N PHE A 28 -18.79 -16.13 -0.27
CA PHE A 28 -18.64 -14.68 -0.05
C PHE A 28 -18.98 -13.84 -1.29
N LYS A 29 -19.16 -14.50 -2.45
CA LYS A 29 -19.48 -13.86 -3.74
C LYS A 29 -20.99 -13.69 -3.92
N THR A 30 -21.67 -13.19 -2.87
CA THR A 30 -23.13 -13.02 -2.84
C THR A 30 -23.60 -11.64 -3.25
N GLY A 31 -22.70 -10.76 -3.63
CA GLY A 31 -23.03 -9.46 -4.19
C GLY A 31 -23.51 -9.55 -5.65
N PRO A 32 -24.08 -8.47 -6.20
CA PRO A 32 -24.51 -8.41 -7.59
C PRO A 32 -23.38 -8.83 -8.55
N ARG A 33 -23.73 -9.63 -9.56
CA ARG A 33 -22.77 -10.17 -10.56
C ARG A 33 -21.63 -11.01 -9.97
N GLY A 34 -21.84 -11.60 -8.80
CA GLY A 34 -20.85 -12.44 -8.14
C GLY A 34 -19.71 -11.66 -7.48
N THR A 35 -19.91 -10.39 -7.17
CA THR A 35 -18.97 -9.59 -6.39
C THR A 35 -18.95 -10.05 -4.93
N LEU A 36 -17.84 -9.78 -4.24
CA LEU A 36 -17.71 -10.02 -2.81
C LEU A 36 -18.73 -9.15 -2.04
N ASN A 37 -19.33 -9.72 -1.03
CA ASN A 37 -20.23 -9.01 -0.14
C ASN A 37 -19.47 -8.52 1.10
N MET A 38 -19.03 -7.26 1.06
CA MET A 38 -18.30 -6.64 2.16
C MET A 38 -19.16 -6.34 3.40
N ASP A 39 -20.49 -6.51 3.33
CA ASP A 39 -21.36 -6.42 4.49
C ASP A 39 -21.43 -7.73 5.31
N ASN A 40 -20.87 -8.81 4.78
CA ASN A 40 -20.85 -10.11 5.44
C ASN A 40 -19.69 -10.16 6.47
N PRO A 41 -19.98 -10.25 7.79
CA PRO A 41 -18.91 -10.31 8.79
C PRO A 41 -18.04 -11.58 8.68
N ALA A 42 -18.61 -12.69 8.18
CA ALA A 42 -17.84 -13.91 7.97
C ALA A 42 -16.80 -13.78 6.85
N PHE A 43 -17.02 -12.90 5.87
CA PHE A 43 -16.02 -12.56 4.87
C PHE A 43 -14.79 -11.90 5.52
N TRP A 44 -15.01 -10.91 6.38
CA TRP A 44 -13.92 -10.22 7.04
C TRP A 44 -13.14 -11.11 8.00
N GLU A 45 -13.82 -12.03 8.68
CA GLU A 45 -13.11 -12.99 9.55
C GLU A 45 -12.27 -13.97 8.72
N TRP A 46 -12.80 -14.48 7.61
CA TRP A 46 -12.03 -15.30 6.68
C TRP A 46 -10.82 -14.53 6.11
N PHE A 47 -11.03 -13.28 5.70
CA PHE A 47 -9.98 -12.41 5.17
C PHE A 47 -8.86 -12.18 6.19
N LYS A 48 -9.21 -11.92 7.45
CA LYS A 48 -8.24 -11.79 8.54
C LYS A 48 -7.51 -13.11 8.81
N GLN A 49 -8.22 -14.23 8.75
CA GLN A 49 -7.62 -15.55 8.98
C GLN A 49 -6.59 -15.88 7.90
N ASP A 50 -6.79 -15.45 6.67
CA ASP A 50 -5.83 -15.59 5.58
C ASP A 50 -4.51 -14.86 5.88
N TYR A 51 -4.59 -13.61 6.35
CA TYR A 51 -3.40 -12.86 6.82
C TYR A 51 -2.73 -13.49 8.04
N ARG A 52 -3.49 -14.03 8.99
CA ARG A 52 -2.92 -14.79 10.12
C ARG A 52 -2.12 -15.99 9.63
N GLY A 53 -2.71 -16.75 8.70
CA GLY A 53 -2.03 -17.91 8.10
C GLY A 53 -0.75 -17.55 7.37
N MET A 54 -0.75 -16.47 6.59
CA MET A 54 0.46 -15.98 5.93
C MET A 54 1.54 -15.59 6.95
N LEU A 55 1.19 -14.82 7.98
CA LEU A 55 2.15 -14.40 9.02
C LEU A 55 2.66 -15.55 9.88
N ASP A 56 1.90 -16.63 10.02
CA ASP A 56 2.35 -17.85 10.68
C ASP A 56 3.37 -18.63 9.83
N LEU A 57 3.25 -18.56 8.49
CA LEU A 57 4.23 -19.16 7.57
C LEU A 57 5.55 -18.40 7.48
N ILE A 58 5.51 -17.08 7.63
CA ILE A 58 6.69 -16.20 7.54
C ILE A 58 6.81 -15.28 8.78
N PRO A 59 6.97 -15.86 9.97
CA PRO A 59 6.91 -15.10 11.22
C PRO A 59 8.04 -14.08 11.37
N GLU A 60 9.14 -14.22 10.62
CA GLU A 60 10.31 -13.35 10.70
C GLU A 60 10.20 -12.03 9.96
N ILE A 61 9.15 -11.79 9.18
CA ILE A 61 8.93 -10.47 8.56
C ILE A 61 8.48 -9.45 9.60
N ASP A 62 8.83 -8.18 9.38
CA ASP A 62 8.53 -7.09 10.32
C ASP A 62 7.25 -6.33 9.95
N GLY A 63 6.76 -6.52 8.74
CA GLY A 63 5.53 -5.90 8.30
C GLY A 63 5.16 -6.16 6.86
N LEU A 64 4.09 -5.49 6.43
CA LEU A 64 3.53 -5.56 5.08
C LEU A 64 3.49 -4.19 4.42
N VAL A 65 3.66 -4.17 3.09
CA VAL A 65 3.31 -3.04 2.23
C VAL A 65 2.07 -3.44 1.45
N LEU A 66 0.94 -2.80 1.73
CA LEU A 66 -0.33 -3.06 1.08
C LEU A 66 -0.54 -2.08 -0.08
N THR A 67 -0.84 -2.60 -1.27
CA THR A 67 -1.22 -1.82 -2.45
C THR A 67 -2.61 -2.23 -2.96
N PHE A 68 -3.31 -1.31 -3.65
CA PHE A 68 -4.71 -1.51 -4.06
C PHE A 68 -4.88 -1.69 -5.57
N ILE A 69 -3.82 -1.54 -6.33
CA ILE A 69 -3.83 -1.68 -7.78
C ILE A 69 -3.02 -2.89 -8.23
N GLU A 70 -2.99 -3.15 -9.52
CA GLU A 70 -2.34 -4.32 -10.11
C GLU A 70 -2.90 -5.64 -9.58
N THR A 71 -4.20 -5.61 -9.25
CA THR A 71 -4.96 -6.75 -8.74
C THR A 71 -6.02 -7.18 -9.75
N GLY A 72 -6.46 -8.43 -9.68
CA GLY A 72 -7.60 -8.91 -10.46
C GLY A 72 -8.96 -8.46 -9.92
N THR A 73 -8.98 -7.98 -8.68
CA THR A 73 -10.21 -7.63 -7.95
C THR A 73 -10.02 -6.33 -7.19
N TYR A 74 -10.80 -5.31 -7.57
CA TYR A 74 -10.75 -4.00 -6.93
C TYR A 74 -11.74 -3.93 -5.76
N ALA A 75 -11.29 -3.49 -4.58
CA ALA A 75 -12.11 -3.37 -3.38
C ALA A 75 -13.31 -2.43 -3.60
N GLU A 76 -13.10 -1.31 -4.26
CA GLU A 76 -14.13 -0.32 -4.56
C GLU A 76 -15.24 -0.84 -5.48
N LYS A 77 -14.96 -1.88 -6.28
CA LYS A 77 -15.95 -2.53 -7.15
C LYS A 77 -16.76 -3.61 -6.44
N GLN A 78 -16.44 -3.94 -5.19
CA GLN A 78 -17.16 -4.95 -4.45
C GLN A 78 -18.45 -4.39 -3.84
N TYR A 79 -19.40 -5.28 -3.56
CA TYR A 79 -20.71 -4.91 -3.04
C TYR A 79 -20.67 -4.57 -1.56
N SER A 80 -21.29 -3.45 -1.20
CA SER A 80 -21.67 -3.12 0.16
C SER A 80 -22.86 -2.16 0.17
N ASN A 81 -23.76 -2.36 1.12
CA ASN A 81 -24.80 -1.39 1.48
C ASN A 81 -24.37 -0.44 2.60
N ARG A 82 -23.37 -0.84 3.38
CA ARG A 82 -22.89 -0.07 4.54
C ARG A 82 -21.79 0.90 4.14
N LEU A 83 -20.80 0.43 3.38
CA LEU A 83 -19.70 1.23 2.86
C LEU A 83 -20.17 1.92 1.58
N LYS A 84 -20.43 3.21 1.66
CA LYS A 84 -21.12 3.98 0.61
C LYS A 84 -20.16 4.52 -0.45
N THR A 85 -18.92 4.79 -0.05
CA THR A 85 -17.93 5.38 -0.94
C THR A 85 -16.78 4.40 -1.21
N ASN A 86 -16.00 4.70 -2.24
CA ASN A 86 -14.81 3.92 -2.59
C ASN A 86 -13.78 4.00 -1.46
N GLU A 87 -13.62 5.18 -0.88
CA GLU A 87 -12.70 5.47 0.22
C GLU A 87 -13.04 4.64 1.46
N GLU A 88 -14.33 4.53 1.81
CA GLU A 88 -14.78 3.69 2.93
C GLU A 88 -14.48 2.21 2.70
N LYS A 89 -14.65 1.72 1.47
CA LYS A 89 -14.33 0.33 1.12
C LYS A 89 -12.83 0.04 1.22
N LEU A 90 -12.00 0.94 0.67
CA LEU A 90 -10.54 0.80 0.77
C LEU A 90 -10.09 0.87 2.24
N ALA A 91 -10.62 1.82 3.02
CA ALA A 91 -10.31 1.93 4.45
C ALA A 91 -10.72 0.67 5.24
N ALA A 92 -11.85 0.05 4.92
CA ALA A 92 -12.28 -1.19 5.55
C ALA A 92 -11.30 -2.34 5.30
N VAL A 93 -10.70 -2.42 4.11
CA VAL A 93 -9.63 -3.39 3.81
C VAL A 93 -8.40 -3.10 4.67
N VAL A 94 -7.96 -1.85 4.72
CA VAL A 94 -6.81 -1.44 5.54
C VAL A 94 -7.04 -1.77 7.01
N ASP A 95 -8.20 -1.42 7.54
CA ASP A 95 -8.55 -1.67 8.95
C ASP A 95 -8.54 -3.18 9.27
N ALA A 96 -9.07 -4.02 8.36
CA ALA A 96 -9.06 -5.46 8.55
C ALA A 96 -7.64 -6.06 8.55
N VAL A 97 -6.75 -5.58 7.67
CA VAL A 97 -5.34 -5.97 7.66
C VAL A 97 -4.60 -5.44 8.88
N ALA A 98 -4.86 -4.17 9.27
CA ALA A 98 -4.27 -3.55 10.44
C ALA A 98 -4.64 -4.26 11.75
N ASP A 99 -5.86 -4.78 11.85
CA ASP A 99 -6.28 -5.58 13.01
C ASP A 99 -5.34 -6.78 13.22
N VAL A 100 -4.99 -7.49 12.15
CA VAL A 100 -4.10 -8.65 12.25
C VAL A 100 -2.64 -8.21 12.37
N VAL A 101 -2.16 -7.40 11.43
CA VAL A 101 -0.73 -7.07 11.30
C VAL A 101 -0.25 -6.23 12.48
N ILE A 102 -1.02 -5.19 12.83
CA ILE A 102 -0.62 -4.25 13.88
C ILE A 102 -1.12 -4.68 15.24
N ASN A 103 -2.43 -4.92 15.38
CA ASN A 103 -3.04 -5.12 16.69
C ASN A 103 -2.77 -6.50 17.25
N GLU A 104 -2.84 -7.58 16.44
CA GLU A 104 -2.61 -8.94 16.91
C GLU A 104 -1.12 -9.33 16.89
N ARG A 105 -0.37 -8.93 15.85
CA ARG A 105 1.01 -9.39 15.61
C ARG A 105 2.09 -8.35 15.97
N GLY A 106 1.71 -7.09 16.26
CA GLY A 106 2.66 -6.03 16.60
C GLY A 106 3.63 -5.65 15.50
N LYS A 107 3.28 -5.96 14.24
CA LYS A 107 4.09 -5.71 13.05
C LYS A 107 3.70 -4.38 12.39
N LYS A 108 4.48 -3.91 11.44
CA LYS A 108 4.23 -2.66 10.71
C LYS A 108 3.31 -2.88 9.51
N LEU A 109 2.46 -1.91 9.21
CA LEU A 109 1.64 -1.87 7.99
C LEU A 109 1.86 -0.56 7.27
N TYR A 110 2.32 -0.67 6.03
CA TYR A 110 2.51 0.43 5.11
C TYR A 110 1.41 0.40 4.04
N ILE A 111 0.84 1.54 3.73
CA ILE A 111 -0.16 1.69 2.66
C ILE A 111 0.46 2.46 1.51
N ARG A 112 0.58 1.82 0.38
CA ARG A 112 1.12 2.44 -0.83
C ARG A 112 0.03 3.18 -1.60
N THR A 113 0.28 4.44 -1.95
CA THR A 113 -0.72 5.31 -2.60
C THR A 113 -0.66 5.29 -4.13
N PHE A 114 0.07 4.36 -4.74
CA PHE A 114 0.14 4.26 -6.19
C PHE A 114 -1.23 4.03 -6.84
N ALA A 115 -1.48 4.72 -7.97
CA ALA A 115 -2.70 4.60 -8.76
C ALA A 115 -2.43 4.92 -10.24
N TYR A 116 -3.24 4.37 -11.14
CA TYR A 116 -3.13 4.61 -12.58
C TYR A 116 -3.93 5.82 -13.06
N SER A 117 -4.93 6.24 -12.30
CA SER A 117 -5.80 7.36 -12.67
C SER A 117 -5.92 8.37 -11.53
N LYS A 118 -6.37 9.59 -11.88
CA LYS A 118 -6.67 10.62 -10.88
C LYS A 118 -7.76 10.19 -9.91
N GLU A 119 -8.75 9.43 -10.39
CA GLU A 119 -9.84 8.91 -9.55
C GLU A 119 -9.34 7.88 -8.55
N GLU A 120 -8.58 6.88 -9.00
CA GLU A 120 -7.97 5.88 -8.12
C GLU A 120 -7.06 6.54 -7.08
N TYR A 121 -6.26 7.53 -7.51
CA TYR A 121 -5.40 8.28 -6.60
C TYR A 121 -6.21 9.04 -5.55
N ALA A 122 -7.29 9.73 -5.97
CA ALA A 122 -8.17 10.44 -5.07
C ALA A 122 -8.84 9.48 -4.06
N ASN A 123 -9.33 8.33 -4.51
CA ASN A 123 -9.89 7.29 -3.65
C ASN A 123 -8.87 6.76 -2.64
N THR A 124 -7.65 6.46 -3.09
CA THR A 124 -6.58 5.92 -2.23
C THR A 124 -6.12 6.95 -1.20
N VAL A 125 -5.93 8.21 -1.60
CA VAL A 125 -5.59 9.29 -0.66
C VAL A 125 -6.77 9.62 0.25
N GLY A 126 -7.99 9.64 -0.29
CA GLY A 126 -9.21 9.90 0.47
C GLY A 126 -9.49 8.84 1.53
N CYS A 127 -9.18 7.57 1.26
CA CYS A 127 -9.41 6.48 2.20
C CYS A 127 -8.64 6.67 3.52
N ILE A 128 -7.51 7.38 3.49
CA ILE A 128 -6.66 7.59 4.66
C ILE A 128 -7.42 8.28 5.79
N ASN A 129 -8.36 9.17 5.47
CA ASN A 129 -9.19 9.85 6.45
C ASN A 129 -10.22 8.93 7.14
N HIS A 130 -10.49 7.76 6.55
CA HIS A 130 -11.41 6.75 7.08
C HIS A 130 -10.70 5.62 7.82
N ILE A 131 -9.37 5.53 7.72
CA ILE A 131 -8.56 4.51 8.42
C ILE A 131 -8.56 4.80 9.92
N LYS A 132 -9.00 3.83 10.71
CA LYS A 132 -9.13 3.94 12.17
C LYS A 132 -7.82 3.75 12.91
N ASN A 133 -6.93 2.91 12.37
CA ASN A 133 -5.67 2.60 13.03
C ASN A 133 -4.62 3.70 12.78
N ASP A 134 -4.23 4.41 13.84
CA ASP A 134 -3.28 5.52 13.74
C ASP A 134 -1.82 5.10 13.54
N LYS A 135 -1.51 3.81 13.71
CA LYS A 135 -0.16 3.27 13.51
C LYS A 135 0.14 2.88 12.06
N VAL A 136 -0.85 2.99 11.16
CA VAL A 136 -0.64 2.79 9.72
C VAL A 136 0.31 3.86 9.21
N ILE A 137 1.31 3.44 8.43
CA ILE A 137 2.31 4.30 7.79
C ILE A 137 1.97 4.42 6.31
N LEU A 138 2.11 5.61 5.76
CA LEU A 138 1.92 5.81 4.32
C LEU A 138 3.24 5.61 3.58
N MET A 139 3.19 4.92 2.45
CA MET A 139 4.26 4.85 1.46
C MET A 139 3.77 5.59 0.22
N MET A 140 4.21 6.83 0.08
CA MET A 140 3.78 7.71 -0.99
C MET A 140 4.86 7.84 -2.04
N LYS A 141 4.51 7.62 -3.32
CA LYS A 141 5.43 7.92 -4.42
C LYS A 141 5.83 9.38 -4.39
N GLU A 142 7.05 9.66 -4.77
CA GLU A 142 7.56 11.05 -4.89
C GLU A 142 6.76 11.90 -5.87
N THR A 143 6.05 11.27 -6.79
CA THR A 143 5.19 11.87 -7.81
C THR A 143 3.73 11.43 -7.60
N PRO A 144 2.74 12.23 -8.04
CA PRO A 144 1.32 11.91 -7.83
C PRO A 144 0.80 10.78 -8.74
N HIS A 145 1.61 10.26 -9.62
CA HIS A 145 1.27 9.19 -10.56
C HIS A 145 2.43 8.21 -10.65
N ASP A 146 2.89 7.89 -11.85
CA ASP A 146 4.06 7.04 -12.03
C ASP A 146 5.37 7.85 -12.08
N PHE A 147 6.51 7.17 -12.04
CA PHE A 147 7.84 7.77 -11.82
C PHE A 147 8.43 8.48 -13.05
N PHE A 148 7.63 9.29 -13.74
CA PHE A 148 8.15 10.14 -14.80
C PHE A 148 8.88 11.36 -14.24
N LEU A 149 10.12 11.60 -14.67
CA LEU A 149 10.95 12.71 -14.19
C LEU A 149 10.31 14.09 -14.36
N THR A 150 9.40 14.23 -15.32
CA THR A 150 8.68 15.48 -15.60
C THR A 150 7.53 15.75 -14.62
N HIS A 151 7.14 14.77 -13.83
CA HIS A 151 6.06 14.96 -12.87
C HIS A 151 6.52 15.80 -11.67
N PRO A 152 5.64 16.64 -11.13
CA PRO A 152 5.94 17.41 -9.93
C PRO A 152 6.07 16.50 -8.71
N ASN A 153 6.57 17.07 -7.61
CA ASN A 153 6.48 16.44 -6.29
C ASN A 153 5.02 16.16 -5.93
N ASP A 154 4.76 15.00 -5.32
CA ASP A 154 3.42 14.67 -4.85
C ASP A 154 2.93 15.74 -3.86
N PRO A 155 1.79 16.39 -4.15
CA PRO A 155 1.30 17.52 -3.37
C PRO A 155 0.72 17.12 -2.01
N PHE A 156 0.43 15.84 -1.77
CA PHE A 156 -0.16 15.34 -0.53
C PHE A 156 0.88 14.90 0.51
N ILE A 157 2.12 14.64 0.10
CA ILE A 157 3.21 14.34 1.04
C ILE A 157 3.35 15.50 2.04
N GLY A 158 3.25 15.18 3.33
CA GLY A 158 3.32 16.14 4.43
C GLY A 158 2.02 16.90 4.73
N LYS A 159 0.94 16.69 3.96
CA LYS A 159 -0.38 17.28 4.23
C LYS A 159 -1.31 16.36 4.99
N ILE A 160 -1.02 15.07 4.99
CA ILE A 160 -1.82 14.05 5.66
C ILE A 160 -1.22 13.82 7.05
N ASN A 161 -2.07 13.80 8.07
CA ASN A 161 -1.64 13.61 9.46
C ASN A 161 -1.42 12.12 9.78
N LYS A 162 -0.49 11.48 9.06
CA LYS A 162 0.00 10.12 9.35
C LYS A 162 1.50 10.03 9.03
N PRO A 163 2.26 9.18 9.74
CA PRO A 163 3.65 8.92 9.40
C PRO A 163 3.77 8.53 7.93
N THR A 164 4.70 9.14 7.22
CA THR A 164 4.84 8.95 5.77
C THR A 164 6.29 8.67 5.40
N ILE A 165 6.52 7.63 4.60
CA ILE A 165 7.78 7.43 3.87
C ILE A 165 7.59 7.75 2.40
N VAL A 166 8.64 8.27 1.76
CA VAL A 166 8.61 8.65 0.33
C VAL A 166 9.23 7.55 -0.50
N GLU A 167 8.50 7.05 -1.50
CA GLU A 167 8.98 6.04 -2.42
C GLU A 167 9.64 6.71 -3.64
N PHE A 168 10.93 6.44 -3.83
CA PHE A 168 11.71 6.89 -4.98
C PHE A 168 11.96 5.72 -5.94
N ASP A 169 11.92 6.00 -7.24
CA ASP A 169 12.37 5.06 -8.26
C ASP A 169 13.86 5.30 -8.58
N THR A 170 14.73 4.60 -7.88
CA THR A 170 16.18 4.63 -8.16
C THR A 170 16.58 3.63 -9.24
N GLY A 171 15.67 2.75 -9.67
CA GLY A 171 15.82 1.85 -10.80
C GLY A 171 15.53 2.50 -12.15
N ASN A 172 14.98 3.72 -12.15
CA ASN A 172 14.67 4.51 -13.35
C ASN A 172 13.81 3.77 -14.39
N GLU A 173 12.67 3.27 -13.95
CA GLU A 173 11.74 2.45 -14.73
C GLU A 173 11.44 3.02 -16.13
N TYR A 174 11.31 4.34 -16.25
CA TYR A 174 10.95 5.02 -17.50
C TYR A 174 12.14 5.68 -18.22
N ASN A 175 13.36 5.53 -17.71
CA ASN A 175 14.54 6.23 -18.22
C ASN A 175 15.69 5.26 -18.49
N GLY A 176 15.48 4.28 -19.36
CA GLY A 176 16.50 3.31 -19.75
C GLY A 176 16.29 1.88 -19.26
N GLN A 177 15.41 1.65 -18.32
CA GLN A 177 14.91 0.32 -17.85
C GLN A 177 15.98 -0.77 -17.74
N GLY A 178 17.13 -0.48 -17.12
CA GLY A 178 18.22 -1.44 -16.97
C GLY A 178 19.08 -1.67 -18.23
N VAL A 179 18.78 -1.05 -19.36
CA VAL A 179 19.62 -1.09 -20.57
C VAL A 179 20.84 -0.20 -20.42
N ILE A 180 20.67 0.93 -19.74
CA ILE A 180 21.77 1.88 -19.43
C ILE A 180 21.73 2.10 -17.93
N ALA A 181 22.86 1.88 -17.25
CA ALA A 181 23.01 2.26 -15.84
C ALA A 181 22.69 3.74 -15.70
N ASN A 182 21.60 4.04 -15.04
CA ASN A 182 21.02 5.36 -15.01
C ASN A 182 20.52 5.69 -13.60
N THR A 183 21.34 6.37 -12.82
CA THR A 183 20.98 6.89 -11.51
C THR A 183 20.94 8.40 -11.57
N TRP A 184 19.98 8.98 -10.85
CA TRP A 184 19.80 10.44 -10.81
C TRP A 184 19.97 10.97 -9.38
N PRO A 185 21.18 10.90 -8.81
CA PRO A 185 21.39 11.28 -7.41
C PRO A 185 21.03 12.74 -7.13
N GLU A 186 21.31 13.64 -8.06
CA GLU A 186 20.93 15.06 -7.92
C GLU A 186 19.42 15.27 -7.89
N TYR A 187 18.68 14.56 -8.76
CA TYR A 187 17.22 14.58 -8.81
C TYR A 187 16.61 14.08 -7.49
N VAL A 188 17.03 12.90 -7.04
CA VAL A 188 16.56 12.31 -5.77
C VAL A 188 16.90 13.23 -4.60
N THR A 189 18.15 13.73 -4.52
CA THR A 189 18.60 14.61 -3.44
C THR A 189 17.78 15.89 -3.41
N LYS A 190 17.51 16.52 -4.55
CA LYS A 190 16.70 17.72 -4.63
C LYS A 190 15.29 17.51 -4.09
N ARG A 191 14.61 16.43 -4.51
CA ARG A 191 13.28 16.10 -4.03
C ARG A 191 13.28 15.73 -2.56
N TRP A 192 14.23 14.91 -2.12
CA TRP A 192 14.37 14.54 -0.72
C TRP A 192 14.57 15.75 0.19
N THR A 193 15.41 16.69 -0.22
CA THR A 193 15.66 17.94 0.53
C THR A 193 14.38 18.76 0.73
N ASP A 194 13.42 18.66 -0.17
CA ASP A 194 12.09 19.27 -0.01
C ASP A 194 11.19 18.41 0.91
N PHE A 195 11.12 17.11 0.66
CA PHE A 195 10.21 16.22 1.39
C PHE A 195 10.56 16.09 2.88
N ILE A 196 11.84 15.97 3.23
CA ILE A 196 12.27 15.78 4.63
C ILE A 196 11.87 16.95 5.54
N LYS A 197 11.60 18.12 4.96
CA LYS A 197 11.14 19.31 5.70
C LYS A 197 9.63 19.31 5.95
N ARG A 198 8.90 18.43 5.29
CA ARG A 198 7.44 18.39 5.39
C ARG A 198 6.99 17.65 6.66
N PRO A 199 5.89 18.07 7.28
CA PRO A 199 5.35 17.39 8.45
C PRO A 199 5.10 15.89 8.18
N ASN A 200 5.30 15.07 9.21
CA ASN A 200 5.03 13.63 9.19
C ASN A 200 5.89 12.78 8.22
N VAL A 201 6.81 13.35 7.47
CA VAL A 201 7.77 12.57 6.68
C VAL A 201 8.83 12.01 7.62
N ILE A 202 8.90 10.68 7.71
CA ILE A 202 9.77 9.95 8.65
C ILE A 202 10.90 9.18 7.97
N GLY A 203 10.89 9.06 6.65
CA GLY A 203 11.89 8.31 5.91
C GLY A 203 11.57 8.17 4.42
N TYR A 204 12.34 7.32 3.77
CA TYR A 204 12.15 7.01 2.35
C TYR A 204 12.40 5.53 2.07
N VAL A 205 11.94 5.08 0.92
CA VAL A 205 12.26 3.78 0.31
C VAL A 205 12.70 4.01 -1.12
N ALA A 206 13.68 3.23 -1.58
CA ALA A 206 14.21 3.31 -2.92
C ALA A 206 13.92 2.00 -3.67
N ARG A 207 13.20 2.08 -4.79
CA ARG A 207 13.00 0.94 -5.68
C ARG A 207 14.27 0.66 -6.49
N THR A 208 14.65 -0.61 -6.55
CA THR A 208 15.84 -1.08 -7.30
C THR A 208 15.53 -2.31 -8.15
N ASP A 209 14.27 -2.52 -8.47
CA ASP A 209 13.75 -3.74 -9.09
C ASP A 209 13.89 -3.81 -10.63
N ARG A 210 14.53 -2.84 -11.24
CA ARG A 210 14.65 -2.70 -12.70
C ARG A 210 16.11 -2.69 -13.19
N TYR A 211 16.86 -3.75 -12.86
CA TYR A 211 18.20 -3.98 -13.37
C TYR A 211 18.29 -5.30 -14.10
#